data_5c5ccb825e28c09e8cdb01f632e35baf
#
_entry.id   5c5ccb825e28c09e8cdb01f632e35baf
#
_cell.length_a   1.000
_cell.length_b   1.000
_cell.length_c   1.000
_cell.angle_alpha   90.00
_cell.angle_beta   90.00
_cell.angle_gamma   90.00
#
_symmetry.space_group_name_H-M   'P 1'
#
loop_
_entity.id
_entity.type
_entity.pdbx_description
1 polymer ?
#
loop_
_entity_poly.entity_id
_entity_poly.type
_entity_poly.pdbx_seq_one_letter_code
_entity_poly.pdbx_strand_id
1 'polypeptide(L)'
;MSGLMRVRFACGLVAALLAAAAATGAVAQSATEEPYTPVNRTIESSDLAPVLLPVDLWRGLDAAATAKWLTGPDPAPRSPALHQLWRRLLLSTAPAPIGPDAGQGAAKPGDDLLQMRLQALYRAGLLADIAEVLGKGGSADPTTRLWRARVDIYLGARERGCQALAGPVEPQLLQPLRAEKQLLLGYCTAVAGNTAAAALSASLAREEGSTAELALSVLDSLDGGVARRPPLPDRLSLLDYRFLELQGPIEAGHILKKAEPALLVALAQSSALDVKVQVAAAEAALRLNAMTPEAVAAVYRRLPETAARAGGDSFTDPVLQRAQLFRAVEATQAPERRVRLVRSLLREARRAGLHVQTATMLAPLFAQLWPSAETATLAEAVVETALAGGDLDLARRWAESAANLQHWLALIDLADPQSRQVRQSGLAFLDDLAARGRLSAAQLHRVVTVLDALDITVPLRLWEAAGRIAQPSGGHLPETGVLGELAQAAQQKEAGRTILLVMRALGPDGPEGANALALGDSIRALKRTGLDADARRLAVEALYGAWPRTSGN
;
A
#
# COMPACT_ATOMS: atom_id res chain seq x y z
N MET A 1 12.05 83.22 -39.59
CA MET A 1 11.03 82.12 -39.74
C MET A 1 11.72 80.83 -39.43
N SER A 2 11.14 80.02 -38.62
CA SER A 2 11.56 78.64 -38.26
C SER A 2 12.62 78.50 -37.19
N GLY A 3 12.24 78.05 -36.02
CA GLY A 3 13.14 77.41 -35.15
C GLY A 3 12.82 77.42 -33.68
N LEU A 4 11.73 76.88 -33.26
CA LEU A 4 11.42 76.60 -31.86
C LEU A 4 10.95 75.16 -31.80
N MET A 5 11.87 74.22 -31.61
CA MET A 5 11.50 72.87 -31.19
C MET A 5 12.74 72.00 -30.98
N ARG A 6 13.42 72.13 -29.86
CA ARG A 6 14.46 71.16 -29.36
C ARG A 6 14.95 71.55 -27.99
N VAL A 7 14.07 71.42 -26.94
CA VAL A 7 14.53 71.30 -25.56
C VAL A 7 13.36 70.69 -24.76
N ARG A 8 13.15 69.41 -24.82
CA ARG A 8 12.28 68.65 -23.89
C ARG A 8 12.53 67.13 -23.91
N PHE A 9 13.75 66.68 -24.09
CA PHE A 9 14.06 65.26 -24.06
C PHE A 9 15.35 64.88 -23.27
N ALA A 10 15.79 65.69 -22.33
CA ALA A 10 17.01 65.41 -21.58
C ALA A 10 16.84 65.23 -20.06
N CYS A 11 15.61 65.27 -19.50
CA CYS A 11 15.38 65.10 -18.06
C CYS A 11 14.73 63.78 -17.66
N GLY A 12 14.40 62.91 -18.63
CA GLY A 12 13.74 61.62 -18.36
C GLY A 12 14.67 60.41 -18.15
N LEU A 13 15.96 60.54 -18.46
CA LEU A 13 16.88 59.38 -18.47
C LEU A 13 17.80 59.28 -17.25
N VAL A 14 17.84 60.27 -16.36
CA VAL A 14 18.66 60.26 -15.15
C VAL A 14 17.88 59.75 -13.92
N ALA A 15 16.56 59.77 -13.93
CA ALA A 15 15.74 59.26 -12.86
C ALA A 15 15.53 57.71 -12.93
N ALA A 16 15.80 57.07 -14.08
CA ALA A 16 15.64 55.63 -14.26
C ALA A 16 16.88 54.80 -13.90
N LEU A 17 18.04 55.43 -13.73
CA LEU A 17 19.30 54.74 -13.40
C LEU A 17 19.67 54.74 -11.92
N LEU A 18 18.90 55.40 -11.06
CA LEU A 18 19.10 55.41 -9.59
C LEU A 18 18.14 54.47 -8.84
N ALA A 19 17.20 53.85 -9.51
CA ALA A 19 16.30 52.85 -8.93
C ALA A 19 16.73 51.38 -9.14
N ALA A 20 17.84 51.13 -9.86
CA ALA A 20 18.29 49.78 -10.18
C ALA A 20 19.46 49.28 -9.31
N ALA A 21 19.94 50.07 -8.32
CA ALA A 21 21.09 49.69 -7.49
C ALA A 21 20.77 49.32 -6.03
N ALA A 22 19.50 49.15 -5.67
CA ALA A 22 19.10 48.82 -4.29
C ALA A 22 18.29 47.52 -4.15
N ALA A 23 18.39 46.57 -5.10
CA ALA A 23 17.67 45.30 -5.05
C ALA A 23 18.59 44.07 -5.28
N THR A 24 19.80 44.10 -4.70
CA THR A 24 20.58 42.87 -4.47
C THR A 24 20.60 42.54 -2.98
N GLY A 25 19.43 42.56 -2.37
CA GLY A 25 19.14 41.88 -1.12
C GLY A 25 18.85 40.42 -1.46
N ALA A 26 19.65 39.52 -0.91
CA ALA A 26 19.49 38.09 -1.04
C ALA A 26 18.01 37.68 -0.74
N VAL A 27 17.26 37.38 -1.79
CA VAL A 27 16.03 36.60 -1.65
C VAL A 27 16.50 35.18 -1.42
N ALA A 28 16.59 34.80 -0.15
CA ALA A 28 16.46 33.39 0.21
C ALA A 28 15.15 32.94 -0.40
N GLN A 29 15.22 32.20 -1.48
CA GLN A 29 14.09 31.44 -1.99
C GLN A 29 13.73 30.44 -0.89
N SER A 30 12.78 30.83 -0.04
CA SER A 30 11.97 29.85 0.68
C SER A 30 11.27 29.04 -0.42
N ALA A 31 11.73 27.82 -0.64
CA ALA A 31 10.98 26.83 -1.37
C ALA A 31 9.62 26.75 -0.66
N THR A 32 8.61 27.35 -1.26
CA THR A 32 7.22 27.08 -0.89
C THR A 32 7.01 25.62 -1.17
N GLU A 33 7.11 24.80 -0.12
CA GLU A 33 6.60 23.42 -0.15
C GLU A 33 5.13 23.53 -0.54
N GLU A 34 4.81 23.08 -1.75
CA GLU A 34 3.42 22.88 -2.14
C GLU A 34 2.77 21.98 -1.09
N PRO A 35 1.58 22.32 -0.57
CA PRO A 35 0.93 21.50 0.42
C PRO A 35 0.72 20.11 -0.18
N TYR A 36 1.20 19.08 0.52
CA TYR A 36 0.96 17.68 0.23
C TYR A 36 -0.54 17.47 -0.03
N THR A 37 -0.89 17.31 -1.28
CA THR A 37 -2.19 16.80 -1.67
C THR A 37 -2.03 15.29 -1.70
N PRO A 38 -2.67 14.53 -0.80
CA PRO A 38 -2.61 13.09 -0.88
C PRO A 38 -3.20 12.68 -2.23
N VAL A 39 -2.36 12.18 -3.14
CA VAL A 39 -2.78 11.61 -4.43
C VAL A 39 -3.35 10.21 -4.18
N ASN A 40 -4.19 10.10 -3.17
CA ASN A 40 -5.09 8.99 -2.95
C ASN A 40 -6.53 9.47 -3.22
N ARG A 41 -6.77 10.01 -4.43
CA ARG A 41 -8.08 9.76 -4.98
C ARG A 41 -8.12 8.26 -5.20
N THR A 42 -8.78 7.56 -4.30
CA THR A 42 -9.41 6.30 -4.61
C THR A 42 -10.08 6.54 -5.97
N ILE A 43 -9.49 6.04 -7.06
CA ILE A 43 -10.30 5.72 -8.20
C ILE A 43 -11.26 4.71 -7.58
N GLU A 44 -12.47 5.15 -7.30
CA GLU A 44 -13.57 4.25 -7.14
C GLU A 44 -13.49 3.41 -8.40
N SER A 45 -12.93 2.20 -8.25
CA SER A 45 -13.12 1.17 -9.25
C SER A 45 -14.63 1.02 -9.28
N SER A 46 -15.21 1.68 -10.26
CA SER A 46 -16.62 1.70 -10.55
C SER A 46 -17.11 0.27 -10.43
N ASP A 47 -18.19 0.10 -9.68
CA ASP A 47 -19.13 -1.02 -9.63
C ASP A 47 -18.94 -2.13 -8.60
N LEU A 48 -17.89 -2.16 -7.80
CA LEU A 48 -17.93 -2.93 -6.57
C LEU A 48 -18.19 -1.97 -5.41
N ALA A 49 -19.46 -1.71 -5.11
CA ALA A 49 -19.86 -1.09 -3.86
C ALA A 49 -19.05 -1.73 -2.72
N PRO A 50 -18.40 -0.95 -1.83
CA PRO A 50 -17.63 -1.53 -0.76
C PRO A 50 -18.59 -2.47 0.01
N VAL A 51 -18.36 -3.77 -0.08
CA VAL A 51 -19.13 -4.73 0.70
C VAL A 51 -18.84 -4.38 2.15
N LEU A 52 -19.81 -3.73 2.79
CA LEU A 52 -19.70 -3.29 4.18
C LEU A 52 -19.52 -4.55 5.03
N LEU A 53 -18.57 -4.50 5.95
CA LEU A 53 -18.43 -5.55 6.93
C LEU A 53 -19.65 -5.51 7.89
N PRO A 54 -20.06 -6.67 8.45
CA PRO A 54 -21.19 -6.73 9.37
C PRO A 54 -21.05 -5.77 10.55
N VAL A 55 -22.16 -5.21 11.03
CA VAL A 55 -22.16 -4.32 12.19
C VAL A 55 -21.72 -5.00 13.49
N ASP A 56 -21.87 -6.30 13.58
CA ASP A 56 -21.40 -7.16 14.68
C ASP A 56 -20.01 -7.75 14.43
N LEU A 57 -19.16 -7.02 13.68
CA LEU A 57 -17.84 -7.45 13.22
C LEU A 57 -16.97 -8.06 14.32
N TRP A 58 -17.03 -7.49 15.52
CA TRP A 58 -16.18 -7.92 16.65
C TRP A 58 -16.80 -9.03 17.50
N ARG A 59 -17.92 -9.64 17.05
CA ARG A 59 -18.51 -10.78 17.75
C ARG A 59 -17.50 -11.92 17.85
N GLY A 60 -17.41 -12.55 19.03
CA GLY A 60 -16.44 -13.60 19.33
C GLY A 60 -15.02 -13.12 19.64
N LEU A 61 -14.80 -11.78 19.68
CA LEU A 61 -13.54 -11.18 20.09
C LEU A 61 -13.79 -10.26 21.28
N ASP A 62 -12.96 -10.39 22.31
CA ASP A 62 -12.86 -9.41 23.38
C ASP A 62 -11.81 -8.32 23.05
N ALA A 63 -11.73 -7.30 23.91
CA ALA A 63 -10.79 -6.20 23.73
C ALA A 63 -9.32 -6.68 23.76
N ALA A 64 -8.98 -7.65 24.63
CA ALA A 64 -7.62 -8.16 24.77
C ALA A 64 -7.19 -8.99 23.55
N ALA A 65 -8.08 -9.86 23.04
CA ALA A 65 -7.85 -10.61 21.82
C ALA A 65 -7.69 -9.66 20.63
N THR A 66 -8.55 -8.65 20.50
CA THR A 66 -8.47 -7.62 19.45
C THR A 66 -7.15 -6.86 19.54
N ALA A 67 -6.74 -6.43 20.73
CA ALA A 67 -5.46 -5.76 20.94
C ALA A 67 -4.29 -6.60 20.47
N LYS A 68 -4.24 -7.88 20.87
CA LYS A 68 -3.17 -8.81 20.46
C LYS A 68 -3.00 -8.90 18.93
N TRP A 69 -4.12 -8.88 18.19
CA TRP A 69 -4.08 -8.93 16.73
C TRP A 69 -3.65 -7.61 16.09
N LEU A 70 -4.07 -6.47 16.64
CA LEU A 70 -3.82 -5.16 16.03
C LEU A 70 -2.46 -4.55 16.42
N THR A 71 -1.89 -4.95 17.56
CA THR A 71 -0.63 -4.38 18.06
C THR A 71 0.62 -5.19 17.71
N GLY A 72 0.47 -6.29 16.99
CA GLY A 72 1.59 -7.13 16.52
C GLY A 72 2.64 -6.33 15.72
N PRO A 73 3.88 -6.86 15.59
CA PRO A 73 4.98 -6.16 14.92
C PRO A 73 4.74 -5.92 13.43
N ASP A 74 4.07 -6.85 12.74
CA ASP A 74 3.75 -6.78 11.31
C ASP A 74 2.23 -7.04 11.11
N PRO A 75 1.40 -6.02 11.38
CA PRO A 75 -0.05 -6.20 11.40
C PRO A 75 -0.67 -6.35 10.02
N ALA A 76 -0.01 -5.84 8.96
CA ALA A 76 -0.57 -5.80 7.62
C ALA A 76 -0.13 -7.01 6.77
N PRO A 77 -1.07 -7.73 6.14
CA PRO A 77 -0.73 -8.80 5.22
C PRO A 77 -0.04 -8.28 3.95
N ARG A 78 0.89 -9.07 3.40
CA ARG A 78 1.53 -8.77 2.10
C ARG A 78 0.65 -9.12 0.90
N SER A 79 -0.23 -10.09 1.03
CA SER A 79 -1.22 -10.45 0.02
C SER A 79 -2.16 -9.28 -0.26
N PRO A 80 -2.32 -8.81 -1.50
CA PRO A 80 -3.24 -7.71 -1.82
C PRO A 80 -4.70 -7.98 -1.40
N ALA A 81 -5.21 -9.20 -1.60
CA ALA A 81 -6.57 -9.57 -1.21
C ALA A 81 -6.76 -9.54 0.32
N LEU A 82 -5.82 -10.12 1.07
CA LEU A 82 -5.86 -10.08 2.53
C LEU A 82 -5.65 -8.67 3.08
N HIS A 83 -4.75 -7.90 2.47
CA HIS A 83 -4.50 -6.51 2.86
C HIS A 83 -5.75 -5.65 2.69
N GLN A 84 -6.47 -5.79 1.57
CA GLN A 84 -7.71 -5.07 1.34
C GLN A 84 -8.77 -5.44 2.37
N LEU A 85 -8.89 -6.73 2.72
CA LEU A 85 -9.83 -7.20 3.73
C LEU A 85 -9.46 -6.68 5.13
N TRP A 86 -8.18 -6.75 5.50
CA TRP A 86 -7.63 -6.21 6.74
C TRP A 86 -7.82 -4.68 6.84
N ARG A 87 -7.53 -3.95 5.76
CA ARG A 87 -7.76 -2.50 5.70
C ARG A 87 -9.24 -2.15 5.94
N ARG A 88 -10.17 -2.87 5.31
CA ARG A 88 -11.62 -2.71 5.54
C ARG A 88 -12.01 -2.99 6.99
N LEU A 89 -11.41 -4.00 7.63
CA LEU A 89 -11.61 -4.29 9.05
C LEU A 89 -11.20 -3.09 9.91
N LEU A 90 -10.06 -2.47 9.65
CA LEU A 90 -9.59 -1.29 10.38
C LEU A 90 -10.44 -0.04 10.11
N LEU A 91 -10.95 0.14 8.90
CA LEU A 91 -11.79 1.29 8.53
C LEU A 91 -13.27 1.11 8.89
N SER A 92 -13.64 -0.07 9.39
CA SER A 92 -15.02 -0.38 9.80
C SER A 92 -15.50 0.59 10.87
N THR A 93 -16.78 0.95 10.80
CA THR A 93 -17.51 1.75 11.82
C THR A 93 -18.22 0.87 12.87
N ALA A 94 -17.95 -0.45 12.88
CA ALA A 94 -18.53 -1.36 13.85
C ALA A 94 -18.20 -0.92 15.29
N PRO A 95 -19.16 -1.00 16.24
CA PRO A 95 -18.93 -0.66 17.64
C PRO A 95 -17.82 -1.52 18.23
N ALA A 96 -17.07 -0.93 19.18
CA ALA A 96 -15.97 -1.63 19.85
C ALA A 96 -16.45 -2.90 20.58
N PRO A 97 -15.60 -3.96 20.66
CA PRO A 97 -15.92 -5.13 21.44
C PRO A 97 -16.11 -4.77 22.92
N ILE A 98 -17.16 -5.30 23.54
CA ILE A 98 -17.43 -5.10 24.96
C ILE A 98 -16.54 -6.07 25.73
N GLY A 99 -15.64 -5.54 26.57
CA GLY A 99 -14.84 -6.36 27.47
C GLY A 99 -15.65 -6.77 28.71
N PRO A 100 -15.31 -7.90 29.37
CA PRO A 100 -15.96 -8.35 30.60
C PRO A 100 -15.77 -7.37 31.76
N ASP A 101 -14.76 -6.48 31.71
CA ASP A 101 -14.36 -5.54 32.77
C ASP A 101 -14.79 -4.08 32.49
N ALA A 102 -15.89 -3.84 31.82
CA ALA A 102 -16.42 -2.49 31.62
C ALA A 102 -16.93 -1.87 32.96
N GLY A 103 -16.07 -1.86 33.98
CA GLY A 103 -16.28 -1.21 35.28
C GLY A 103 -16.14 0.30 35.15
N GLN A 104 -16.86 1.03 36.04
CA GLN A 104 -16.83 2.49 36.15
C GLN A 104 -15.38 2.97 36.39
N GLY A 105 -14.76 3.61 35.39
CA GLY A 105 -13.46 4.25 35.53
C GLY A 105 -12.41 3.86 34.47
N ALA A 106 -12.65 2.83 33.67
CA ALA A 106 -11.79 2.51 32.54
C ALA A 106 -12.00 3.50 31.37
N ALA A 107 -10.94 3.76 30.59
CA ALA A 107 -11.06 4.48 29.33
C ALA A 107 -12.20 3.88 28.50
N LYS A 108 -12.95 4.73 27.78
CA LYS A 108 -14.08 4.22 26.98
C LYS A 108 -13.56 3.17 26.01
N PRO A 109 -14.13 1.96 25.97
CA PRO A 109 -13.63 0.87 25.11
C PRO A 109 -13.46 1.26 23.64
N GLY A 110 -14.20 2.28 23.18
CA GLY A 110 -14.08 2.84 21.84
C GLY A 110 -12.79 3.61 21.58
N ASP A 111 -12.26 4.31 22.59
CA ASP A 111 -11.06 5.14 22.45
C ASP A 111 -9.81 4.25 22.33
N ASP A 112 -9.73 3.16 23.07
CA ASP A 112 -8.63 2.20 22.99
C ASP A 112 -8.61 1.49 21.64
N LEU A 113 -9.77 1.07 21.11
CA LEU A 113 -9.86 0.46 19.79
C LEU A 113 -9.45 1.45 18.68
N LEU A 114 -9.86 2.72 18.79
CA LEU A 114 -9.46 3.75 17.84
C LEU A 114 -7.94 3.91 17.82
N GLN A 115 -7.30 3.98 19.00
CA GLN A 115 -5.83 4.06 19.12
C GLN A 115 -5.14 2.87 18.47
N MET A 116 -5.59 1.66 18.76
CA MET A 116 -5.02 0.43 18.17
C MET A 116 -5.16 0.43 16.65
N ARG A 117 -6.30 0.85 16.10
CA ARG A 117 -6.54 0.96 14.66
C ARG A 117 -5.63 2.00 14.00
N LEU A 118 -5.52 3.21 14.58
CA LEU A 118 -4.64 4.26 14.07
C LEU A 118 -3.17 3.83 14.10
N GLN A 119 -2.75 3.15 15.16
CA GLN A 119 -1.41 2.62 15.26
C GLN A 119 -1.13 1.49 14.25
N ALA A 120 -2.11 0.61 13.99
CA ALA A 120 -2.00 -0.44 12.97
C ALA A 120 -1.91 0.16 11.57
N LEU A 121 -2.75 1.17 11.24
CA LEU A 121 -2.68 1.91 9.98
C LEU A 121 -1.32 2.61 9.80
N TYR A 122 -0.81 3.24 10.87
CA TYR A 122 0.50 3.90 10.83
C TYR A 122 1.63 2.91 10.53
N ARG A 123 1.68 1.78 11.23
CA ARG A 123 2.69 0.73 11.00
C ARG A 123 2.63 0.15 9.60
N ALA A 124 1.44 0.08 9.02
CA ALA A 124 1.23 -0.35 7.64
C ALA A 124 1.58 0.73 6.58
N GLY A 125 1.86 1.97 7.00
CA GLY A 125 2.13 3.08 6.10
C GLY A 125 0.89 3.72 5.46
N LEU A 126 -0.31 3.40 5.97
CA LEU A 126 -1.60 3.87 5.45
C LEU A 126 -1.97 5.24 6.04
N LEU A 127 -1.10 6.23 5.80
CA LEU A 127 -1.24 7.57 6.39
C LEU A 127 -2.48 8.33 5.89
N ALA A 128 -2.89 8.11 4.64
CA ALA A 128 -4.11 8.69 4.09
C ALA A 128 -5.37 8.14 4.79
N ASP A 129 -5.38 6.85 5.12
CA ASP A 129 -6.49 6.21 5.84
C ASP A 129 -6.60 6.74 7.27
N ILE A 130 -5.47 7.05 7.92
CA ILE A 130 -5.48 7.74 9.22
C ILE A 130 -6.16 9.10 9.08
N ALA A 131 -5.81 9.90 8.08
CA ALA A 131 -6.42 11.20 7.84
C ALA A 131 -7.94 11.08 7.59
N GLU A 132 -8.39 10.04 6.86
CA GLU A 132 -9.81 9.75 6.62
C GLU A 132 -10.55 9.40 7.92
N VAL A 133 -9.98 8.49 8.73
CA VAL A 133 -10.57 8.10 10.03
C VAL A 133 -10.70 9.30 10.95
N LEU A 134 -9.65 10.13 11.03
CA LEU A 134 -9.64 11.33 11.85
C LEU A 134 -10.58 12.43 11.33
N GLY A 135 -10.79 12.49 10.00
CA GLY A 135 -11.72 13.43 9.38
C GLY A 135 -13.18 13.20 9.79
N LYS A 136 -13.54 11.95 10.10
CA LYS A 136 -14.88 11.57 10.57
C LYS A 136 -15.11 11.86 12.06
N GLY A 137 -14.05 12.12 12.85
CA GLY A 137 -14.11 12.43 14.28
C GLY A 137 -14.20 13.94 14.55
N GLY A 138 -14.82 14.33 15.69
CA GLY A 138 -14.86 15.72 16.13
C GLY A 138 -13.45 16.28 16.40
N SER A 139 -13.22 17.55 16.05
CA SER A 139 -11.90 18.19 16.22
C SER A 139 -11.52 18.53 17.66
N ALA A 140 -12.44 18.38 18.61
CA ALA A 140 -12.26 18.79 20.00
C ALA A 140 -11.50 17.77 20.87
N ASP A 141 -11.48 16.50 20.47
CA ASP A 141 -10.81 15.45 21.22
C ASP A 141 -9.27 15.59 21.18
N PRO A 142 -8.57 15.59 22.34
CA PRO A 142 -7.12 15.73 22.43
C PRO A 142 -6.35 14.66 21.65
N THR A 143 -6.81 13.42 21.67
CA THR A 143 -6.23 12.28 20.98
C THR A 143 -6.25 12.48 19.46
N THR A 144 -7.41 12.86 18.92
CA THR A 144 -7.61 13.17 17.51
C THR A 144 -6.70 14.31 17.06
N ARG A 145 -6.57 15.38 17.88
CA ARG A 145 -5.66 16.50 17.59
C ARG A 145 -4.20 16.06 17.53
N LEU A 146 -3.77 15.27 18.52
CA LEU A 146 -2.40 14.75 18.55
C LEU A 146 -2.08 13.91 17.31
N TRP A 147 -2.97 13.01 16.92
CA TRP A 147 -2.79 12.20 15.72
C TRP A 147 -2.76 13.03 14.44
N ARG A 148 -3.61 14.06 14.31
CA ARG A 148 -3.55 14.97 13.16
C ARG A 148 -2.22 15.71 13.10
N ALA A 149 -1.78 16.28 14.21
CA ALA A 149 -0.50 16.97 14.30
C ALA A 149 0.67 16.04 13.96
N ARG A 150 0.64 14.82 14.48
CA ARG A 150 1.60 13.77 14.17
C ARG A 150 1.67 13.47 12.66
N VAL A 151 0.52 13.23 12.02
CA VAL A 151 0.45 12.95 10.58
C VAL A 151 0.94 14.14 9.77
N ASP A 152 0.60 15.37 10.15
CA ASP A 152 1.09 16.58 9.49
C ASP A 152 2.62 16.70 9.58
N ILE A 153 3.22 16.49 10.74
CA ILE A 153 4.68 16.49 10.91
C ILE A 153 5.32 15.38 10.06
N TYR A 154 4.74 14.19 10.07
CA TYR A 154 5.27 13.05 9.34
C TYR A 154 5.23 13.23 7.82
N LEU A 155 4.19 13.89 7.31
CA LEU A 155 4.05 14.21 5.89
C LEU A 155 4.80 15.50 5.47
N GLY A 156 5.56 16.13 6.37
CA GLY A 156 6.37 17.32 6.09
C GLY A 156 5.66 18.66 6.33
N ALA A 157 4.37 18.67 6.65
CA ALA A 157 3.62 19.89 7.01
C ALA A 157 3.97 20.36 8.44
N ARG A 158 5.25 20.56 8.71
CA ARG A 158 5.84 20.78 10.05
C ARG A 158 5.16 21.93 10.79
N GLU A 159 4.99 23.07 10.14
CA GLU A 159 4.41 24.28 10.72
C GLU A 159 2.97 24.03 11.20
N ARG A 160 2.15 23.42 10.34
CA ARG A 160 0.75 23.09 10.69
C ARG A 160 0.66 22.10 11.85
N GLY A 161 1.48 21.04 11.81
CA GLY A 161 1.53 20.05 12.89
C GLY A 161 1.99 20.66 14.21
N CYS A 162 3.03 21.50 14.20
CA CYS A 162 3.53 22.19 15.39
C CYS A 162 2.53 23.20 15.95
N GLN A 163 1.81 23.93 15.11
CA GLN A 163 0.72 24.82 15.56
C GLN A 163 -0.40 24.03 16.25
N ALA A 164 -0.77 22.88 15.71
CA ALA A 164 -1.80 22.02 16.29
C ALA A 164 -1.40 21.42 17.65
N LEU A 165 -0.10 21.28 17.93
CA LEU A 165 0.45 20.81 19.20
C LEU A 165 0.60 21.92 20.25
N ALA A 166 0.49 23.19 19.87
CA ALA A 166 0.70 24.31 20.78
C ALA A 166 -0.22 24.22 22.00
N GLY A 167 0.35 24.43 23.19
CA GLY A 167 -0.37 24.37 24.47
C GLY A 167 0.14 23.25 25.38
N PRO A 168 -0.39 23.21 26.63
CA PRO A 168 0.01 22.24 27.62
C PRO A 168 -0.40 20.81 27.19
N VAL A 169 0.25 19.81 27.80
CA VAL A 169 -0.17 18.42 27.65
C VAL A 169 -1.46 18.19 28.41
N GLU A 170 -2.46 17.69 27.73
CA GLU A 170 -3.77 17.44 28.32
C GLU A 170 -3.72 16.21 29.24
N PRO A 171 -4.15 16.35 30.52
CA PRO A 171 -4.13 15.23 31.47
C PRO A 171 -5.06 14.07 31.07
N GLN A 172 -6.02 14.31 30.16
CA GLN A 172 -6.93 13.29 29.63
C GLN A 172 -6.28 12.33 28.64
N LEU A 173 -5.11 12.69 28.08
CA LEU A 173 -4.35 11.79 27.22
C LEU A 173 -3.81 10.61 28.04
N LEU A 174 -3.87 9.42 27.44
CA LEU A 174 -3.20 8.25 27.99
C LEU A 174 -1.68 8.48 28.09
N GLN A 175 -1.02 7.89 29.10
CA GLN A 175 0.41 8.10 29.34
C GLN A 175 1.29 7.96 28.09
N PRO A 176 1.16 6.92 27.25
CA PRO A 176 1.98 6.81 26.02
C PRO A 176 1.78 7.99 25.07
N LEU A 177 0.57 8.55 24.99
CA LEU A 177 0.27 9.69 24.12
C LEU A 177 0.78 11.01 24.72
N ARG A 178 0.82 11.13 26.06
CA ARG A 178 1.45 12.28 26.73
C ARG A 178 2.94 12.31 26.45
N ALA A 179 3.61 11.17 26.61
CA ALA A 179 5.02 11.02 26.28
C ALA A 179 5.31 11.39 24.82
N GLU A 180 4.47 10.91 23.90
CA GLU A 180 4.59 11.23 22.48
C GLU A 180 4.34 12.72 22.19
N LYS A 181 3.35 13.34 22.81
CA LYS A 181 3.11 14.79 22.68
C LYS A 181 4.32 15.59 23.15
N GLN A 182 4.94 15.25 24.29
CA GLN A 182 6.16 15.90 24.76
C GLN A 182 7.31 15.76 23.76
N LEU A 183 7.47 14.58 23.19
CA LEU A 183 8.49 14.31 22.19
C LEU A 183 8.29 15.18 20.94
N LEU A 184 7.06 15.26 20.42
CA LEU A 184 6.74 16.09 19.26
C LEU A 184 6.86 17.59 19.55
N LEU A 185 6.57 18.04 20.77
CA LEU A 185 6.87 19.42 21.21
C LEU A 185 8.36 19.69 21.20
N GLY A 186 9.19 18.72 21.63
CA GLY A 186 10.65 18.79 21.52
C GLY A 186 11.12 18.91 20.07
N TYR A 187 10.52 18.17 19.16
CA TYR A 187 10.76 18.32 17.73
C TYR A 187 10.43 19.74 17.24
N CYS A 188 9.26 20.26 17.57
CA CYS A 188 8.82 21.57 17.15
C CYS A 188 9.71 22.71 17.69
N THR A 189 10.14 22.61 18.96
CA THR A 189 11.06 23.59 19.56
C THR A 189 12.46 23.51 18.95
N ALA A 190 12.93 22.31 18.58
CA ALA A 190 14.18 22.13 17.86
C ALA A 190 14.13 22.75 16.44
N VAL A 191 13.04 22.53 15.70
CA VAL A 191 12.81 23.18 14.39
C VAL A 191 12.80 24.70 14.50
N ALA A 192 12.25 25.25 15.59
CA ALA A 192 12.26 26.69 15.88
C ALA A 192 13.63 27.22 16.35
N GLY A 193 14.67 26.38 16.46
CA GLY A 193 16.01 26.75 16.90
C GLY A 193 16.20 26.85 18.42
N ASN A 194 15.19 26.48 19.22
CA ASN A 194 15.29 26.52 20.68
C ASN A 194 15.72 25.15 21.25
N THR A 195 17.04 24.90 21.22
CA THR A 195 17.63 23.62 21.63
C THR A 195 17.45 23.33 23.12
N ALA A 196 17.50 24.35 23.99
CA ALA A 196 17.28 24.19 25.43
C ALA A 196 15.86 23.74 25.75
N ALA A 197 14.84 24.33 25.09
CA ALA A 197 13.47 23.87 25.24
C ALA A 197 13.24 22.46 24.66
N ALA A 198 13.96 22.12 23.60
CA ALA A 198 13.92 20.78 23.02
C ALA A 198 14.48 19.72 24.00
N ALA A 199 15.61 20.00 24.66
CA ALA A 199 16.19 19.13 25.69
C ALA A 199 15.27 18.98 26.91
N LEU A 200 14.63 20.07 27.35
CA LEU A 200 13.63 19.99 28.43
C LEU A 200 12.44 19.08 28.04
N SER A 201 11.94 19.23 26.80
CA SER A 201 10.86 18.37 26.30
C SER A 201 11.26 16.90 26.25
N ALA A 202 12.51 16.60 25.90
CA ALA A 202 13.06 15.25 25.94
C ALA A 202 13.07 14.66 27.37
N SER A 203 13.44 15.47 28.37
CA SER A 203 13.42 15.06 29.78
C SER A 203 11.98 14.77 30.24
N LEU A 204 11.03 15.65 29.92
CA LEU A 204 9.62 15.44 30.24
C LEU A 204 9.04 14.21 29.52
N ALA A 205 9.43 13.95 28.26
CA ALA A 205 9.01 12.76 27.56
C ALA A 205 9.49 11.47 28.24
N ARG A 206 10.72 11.47 28.82
CA ARG A 206 11.23 10.33 29.60
C ARG A 206 10.45 10.13 30.88
N GLU A 207 10.13 11.21 31.60
CA GLU A 207 9.31 11.15 32.83
C GLU A 207 7.93 10.57 32.54
N GLU A 208 7.35 10.87 31.37
CA GLU A 208 6.09 10.28 30.88
C GLU A 208 6.26 8.85 30.31
N GLY A 209 7.46 8.30 30.34
CA GLY A 209 7.74 6.91 29.95
C GLY A 209 7.99 6.71 28.43
N SER A 210 8.48 7.73 27.71
CA SER A 210 8.86 7.55 26.29
C SER A 210 9.96 6.53 26.14
N THR A 211 9.76 5.61 25.19
CA THR A 211 10.75 4.58 24.78
C THR A 211 11.41 4.90 23.43
N ALA A 212 11.20 6.11 22.90
CA ALA A 212 11.75 6.54 21.60
C ALA A 212 13.22 6.97 21.72
N GLU A 213 14.08 6.03 22.04
CA GLU A 213 15.51 6.22 22.37
C GLU A 213 16.25 7.08 21.34
N LEU A 214 16.04 6.84 20.03
CA LEU A 214 16.70 7.59 18.99
C LEU A 214 16.27 9.05 18.98
N ALA A 215 14.98 9.33 19.03
CA ALA A 215 14.43 10.69 19.03
C ALA A 215 14.91 11.46 20.26
N LEU A 216 14.90 10.84 21.44
CA LEU A 216 15.43 11.41 22.68
C LEU A 216 16.91 11.73 22.57
N SER A 217 17.72 10.80 22.05
CA SER A 217 19.17 10.99 21.84
C SER A 217 19.47 12.12 20.86
N VAL A 218 18.65 12.28 19.81
CA VAL A 218 18.78 13.40 18.88
C VAL A 218 18.53 14.73 19.60
N LEU A 219 17.43 14.86 20.33
CA LEU A 219 17.10 16.11 21.05
C LEU A 219 18.18 16.50 22.05
N ASP A 220 18.73 15.52 22.81
CA ASP A 220 19.81 15.78 23.76
C ASP A 220 21.10 16.26 23.07
N SER A 221 21.38 15.74 21.86
CA SER A 221 22.59 16.11 21.13
C SER A 221 22.56 17.53 20.53
N LEU A 222 21.38 18.13 20.40
CA LEU A 222 21.24 19.47 19.83
C LEU A 222 21.73 20.57 20.78
N ASP A 223 21.72 20.34 22.10
CA ASP A 223 22.15 21.31 23.11
C ASP A 223 23.67 21.27 23.36
N GLY A 224 24.32 20.16 23.07
CA GLY A 224 25.74 19.93 23.39
C GLY A 224 26.78 20.40 22.36
N GLY A 225 26.39 21.04 21.25
CA GLY A 225 27.30 21.59 20.24
C GLY A 225 28.06 20.58 19.38
N VAL A 226 28.06 19.30 19.72
CA VAL A 226 28.64 18.20 18.91
C VAL A 226 27.52 17.23 18.54
N ALA A 227 26.96 17.40 17.36
CA ALA A 227 25.94 16.52 16.82
C ALA A 227 26.54 15.14 16.52
N ARG A 228 26.58 14.25 17.52
CA ARG A 228 26.90 12.85 17.30
C ARG A 228 25.63 12.11 16.87
N ARG A 229 25.57 11.74 15.60
CA ARG A 229 24.43 10.97 15.09
C ARG A 229 24.37 9.59 15.78
N PRO A 230 23.24 9.24 16.40
CA PRO A 230 23.07 7.93 16.99
C PRO A 230 23.09 6.82 15.92
N PRO A 231 23.44 5.58 16.26
CA PRO A 231 23.36 4.46 15.32
C PRO A 231 21.90 4.24 14.90
N LEU A 232 21.70 3.94 13.60
CA LEU A 232 20.38 3.65 13.09
C LEU A 232 19.86 2.32 13.63
N PRO A 233 18.62 2.26 14.16
CA PRO A 233 17.99 1.02 14.58
C PRO A 233 17.82 0.06 13.40
N ASP A 234 17.51 -1.22 13.67
CA ASP A 234 17.26 -2.20 12.60
C ASP A 234 15.96 -1.94 11.84
N ARG A 235 15.00 -1.32 12.52
CA ARG A 235 13.75 -0.81 11.92
C ARG A 235 13.67 0.69 12.19
N LEU A 236 13.66 1.47 11.13
CA LEU A 236 13.62 2.93 11.20
C LEU A 236 12.20 3.42 10.94
N SER A 237 11.61 4.02 11.95
CA SER A 237 10.27 4.60 11.83
C SER A 237 10.31 5.97 11.13
N LEU A 238 9.16 6.43 10.67
CA LEU A 238 9.05 7.78 10.10
C LEU A 238 9.28 8.86 11.17
N LEU A 239 8.91 8.60 12.42
CA LEU A 239 9.22 9.48 13.56
C LEU A 239 10.74 9.64 13.71
N ASP A 240 11.47 8.54 13.83
CA ASP A 240 12.92 8.54 13.97
C ASP A 240 13.60 9.30 12.84
N TYR A 241 13.13 9.08 11.61
CA TYR A 241 13.65 9.78 10.44
C TYR A 241 13.47 11.29 10.54
N ARG A 242 12.30 11.78 10.99
CA ARG A 242 12.04 13.21 11.18
C ARG A 242 12.96 13.84 12.23
N PHE A 243 13.28 13.11 13.29
CA PHE A 243 14.26 13.58 14.28
C PHE A 243 15.69 13.59 13.71
N LEU A 244 16.09 12.57 12.98
CA LEU A 244 17.40 12.52 12.35
C LEU A 244 17.63 13.67 11.34
N GLU A 245 16.58 14.11 10.65
CA GLU A 245 16.66 15.27 9.74
C GLU A 245 17.09 16.56 10.46
N LEU A 246 16.84 16.70 11.77
CA LEU A 246 17.31 17.83 12.58
C LEU A 246 18.85 17.92 12.66
N GLN A 247 19.54 16.80 12.46
CA GLN A 247 21.02 16.73 12.44
C GLN A 247 21.61 16.85 11.03
N GLY A 248 20.79 17.15 10.03
CA GLY A 248 21.21 17.31 8.63
C GLY A 248 20.92 16.10 7.74
N PRO A 249 21.33 16.17 6.46
CA PRO A 249 21.00 15.18 5.45
C PRO A 249 21.47 13.77 5.83
N ILE A 250 20.67 12.76 5.44
CA ILE A 250 20.96 11.35 5.68
C ILE A 250 21.11 10.65 4.34
N GLU A 251 22.09 9.75 4.24
CA GLU A 251 22.30 8.97 3.03
C GLU A 251 21.16 7.97 2.83
N ALA A 252 20.40 8.16 1.75
CA ALA A 252 19.16 7.44 1.47
C ALA A 252 19.36 5.90 1.32
N GLY A 253 20.51 5.45 0.83
CA GLY A 253 20.80 4.04 0.64
C GLY A 253 20.81 3.22 1.94
N HIS A 254 21.26 3.81 3.05
CA HIS A 254 21.25 3.19 4.37
C HIS A 254 19.85 3.17 4.98
N ILE A 255 19.03 4.18 4.68
CA ILE A 255 17.67 4.30 5.21
C ILE A 255 16.75 3.25 4.60
N LEU A 256 16.76 3.09 3.26
CA LEU A 256 15.83 2.22 2.53
C LEU A 256 15.79 0.77 3.06
N LYS A 257 16.95 0.24 3.48
CA LYS A 257 17.04 -1.14 3.99
C LYS A 257 16.39 -1.34 5.34
N LYS A 258 16.24 -0.26 6.11
CA LYS A 258 15.75 -0.26 7.49
C LYS A 258 14.38 0.41 7.63
N ALA A 259 13.91 1.08 6.57
CA ALA A 259 12.71 1.89 6.59
C ALA A 259 11.43 1.06 6.82
N GLU A 260 10.63 1.49 7.77
CA GLU A 260 9.27 0.98 7.98
C GLU A 260 8.31 1.47 6.87
N PRO A 261 7.15 0.83 6.67
CA PRO A 261 6.23 1.16 5.57
C PRO A 261 5.86 2.65 5.48
N ALA A 262 5.59 3.32 6.59
CA ALA A 262 5.26 4.74 6.60
C ALA A 262 6.43 5.62 6.10
N LEU A 263 7.66 5.26 6.47
CA LEU A 263 8.86 5.95 6.00
C LEU A 263 9.09 5.71 4.51
N LEU A 264 8.88 4.48 4.01
CA LEU A 264 8.98 4.19 2.58
C LEU A 264 8.02 5.04 1.76
N VAL A 265 6.78 5.21 2.22
CA VAL A 265 5.79 6.09 1.57
C VAL A 265 6.28 7.55 1.55
N ALA A 266 6.79 8.07 2.67
CA ALA A 266 7.30 9.42 2.76
C ALA A 266 8.51 9.65 1.83
N LEU A 267 9.47 8.70 1.78
CA LEU A 267 10.63 8.76 0.89
C LEU A 267 10.22 8.71 -0.59
N ALA A 268 9.25 7.86 -0.95
CA ALA A 268 8.74 7.75 -2.32
C ALA A 268 8.08 9.05 -2.81
N GLN A 269 7.50 9.81 -1.90
CA GLN A 269 6.78 11.06 -2.21
C GLN A 269 7.65 12.30 -2.11
N SER A 270 8.80 12.25 -1.47
CA SER A 270 9.69 13.38 -1.25
C SER A 270 10.32 13.89 -2.56
N SER A 271 9.96 15.09 -2.99
CA SER A 271 10.56 15.75 -4.16
C SER A 271 12.01 16.18 -3.95
N ALA A 272 12.47 16.24 -2.71
CA ALA A 272 13.85 16.61 -2.36
C ALA A 272 14.86 15.47 -2.58
N LEU A 273 14.37 14.23 -2.78
CA LEU A 273 15.23 13.06 -2.97
C LEU A 273 15.45 12.75 -4.45
N ASP A 274 16.56 12.08 -4.74
CA ASP A 274 16.84 11.55 -6.09
C ASP A 274 15.73 10.59 -6.54
N VAL A 275 15.36 10.66 -7.82
CA VAL A 275 14.28 9.82 -8.41
C VAL A 275 14.55 8.33 -8.24
N LYS A 276 15.82 7.90 -8.27
CA LYS A 276 16.18 6.50 -8.00
C LYS A 276 15.77 6.06 -6.60
N VAL A 277 15.98 6.91 -5.60
CA VAL A 277 15.57 6.67 -4.21
C VAL A 277 14.05 6.63 -4.10
N GLN A 278 13.36 7.58 -4.74
CA GLN A 278 11.91 7.61 -4.78
C GLN A 278 11.31 6.32 -5.39
N VAL A 279 11.86 5.86 -6.52
CA VAL A 279 11.43 4.61 -7.18
C VAL A 279 11.69 3.39 -6.29
N ALA A 280 12.87 3.28 -5.69
CA ALA A 280 13.20 2.18 -4.80
C ALA A 280 12.29 2.13 -3.57
N ALA A 281 12.00 3.29 -2.96
CA ALA A 281 11.08 3.41 -1.84
C ALA A 281 9.64 3.05 -2.24
N ALA A 282 9.18 3.53 -3.42
CA ALA A 282 7.84 3.24 -3.94
C ALA A 282 7.62 1.74 -4.19
N GLU A 283 8.60 1.06 -4.80
CA GLU A 283 8.52 -0.39 -5.01
C GLU A 283 8.56 -1.18 -3.70
N ALA A 284 9.37 -0.73 -2.73
CA ALA A 284 9.40 -1.35 -1.41
C ALA A 284 8.06 -1.16 -0.68
N ALA A 285 7.46 0.04 -0.75
CA ALA A 285 6.15 0.32 -0.20
C ALA A 285 5.03 -0.48 -0.91
N LEU A 286 5.12 -0.65 -2.23
CA LEU A 286 4.17 -1.43 -3.02
C LEU A 286 4.15 -2.92 -2.61
N ARG A 287 5.32 -3.52 -2.34
CA ARG A 287 5.42 -4.91 -1.85
C ARG A 287 4.70 -5.11 -0.51
N LEU A 288 4.59 -4.04 0.27
CA LEU A 288 3.94 -4.03 1.59
C LEU A 288 2.50 -3.50 1.52
N ASN A 289 1.98 -3.25 0.31
CA ASN A 289 0.69 -2.61 0.05
C ASN A 289 0.51 -1.24 0.75
N ALA A 290 1.61 -0.60 1.16
CA ALA A 290 1.61 0.74 1.75
C ALA A 290 1.39 1.86 0.72
N MET A 291 1.61 1.57 -0.57
CA MET A 291 1.27 2.44 -1.70
C MET A 291 0.40 1.70 -2.69
N THR A 292 -0.51 2.43 -3.34
CA THR A 292 -1.33 1.86 -4.42
C THR A 292 -0.53 1.75 -5.72
N PRO A 293 -0.90 0.85 -6.65
CA PRO A 293 -0.29 0.76 -7.97
C PRO A 293 -0.28 2.10 -8.72
N GLU A 294 -1.37 2.88 -8.63
CA GLU A 294 -1.51 4.18 -9.29
C GLU A 294 -0.53 5.22 -8.71
N ALA A 295 -0.34 5.21 -7.38
CA ALA A 295 0.63 6.10 -6.73
C ALA A 295 2.06 5.77 -7.14
N VAL A 296 2.39 4.49 -7.30
CA VAL A 296 3.71 4.06 -7.79
C VAL A 296 3.89 4.40 -9.27
N ALA A 297 2.84 4.25 -10.10
CA ALA A 297 2.87 4.70 -11.50
C ALA A 297 3.16 6.21 -11.59
N ALA A 298 2.60 7.03 -10.67
CA ALA A 298 2.90 8.46 -10.61
C ALA A 298 4.38 8.73 -10.27
N VAL A 299 4.99 7.94 -9.37
CA VAL A 299 6.44 8.03 -9.10
C VAL A 299 7.26 7.63 -10.33
N TYR A 300 6.88 6.56 -11.04
CA TYR A 300 7.56 6.14 -12.27
C TYR A 300 7.52 7.24 -13.35
N ARG A 301 6.43 8.00 -13.44
CA ARG A 301 6.28 9.11 -14.39
C ARG A 301 7.20 10.30 -14.10
N ARG A 302 7.82 10.38 -12.91
CA ARG A 302 8.85 11.39 -12.61
C ARG A 302 10.16 11.14 -13.35
N LEU A 303 10.38 9.91 -13.87
CA LEU A 303 11.53 9.65 -14.73
C LEU A 303 11.43 10.44 -16.04
N PRO A 304 12.54 11.06 -16.50
CA PRO A 304 12.57 11.80 -17.74
C PRO A 304 12.16 10.94 -18.94
N GLU A 305 11.46 11.52 -19.93
CA GLU A 305 11.09 10.80 -21.16
C GLU A 305 12.29 10.30 -21.98
N THR A 306 13.44 10.95 -21.85
CA THR A 306 14.70 10.48 -22.46
C THR A 306 15.09 9.09 -21.98
N ALA A 307 14.81 8.77 -20.72
CA ALA A 307 15.01 7.43 -20.19
C ALA A 307 14.07 6.38 -20.83
N ALA A 308 12.86 6.79 -21.23
CA ALA A 308 11.91 5.93 -21.95
C ALA A 308 12.28 5.70 -23.40
N ARG A 309 12.90 6.70 -24.06
CA ARG A 309 13.32 6.63 -25.47
C ARG A 309 14.64 5.88 -25.68
N ALA A 310 15.46 5.82 -24.67
CA ALA A 310 16.70 5.02 -24.67
C ALA A 310 16.44 3.50 -24.77
N GLY A 311 15.24 3.10 -25.14
CA GLY A 311 14.73 1.76 -25.31
C GLY A 311 15.51 0.84 -26.28
N GLY A 312 16.79 0.75 -26.05
CA GLY A 312 17.61 -0.38 -26.41
C GLY A 312 17.60 -1.38 -25.25
N ASP A 313 17.96 -2.60 -25.49
CA ASP A 313 17.95 -3.74 -24.56
C ASP A 313 18.86 -3.60 -23.31
N SER A 314 19.27 -2.41 -22.95
CA SER A 314 20.25 -2.12 -21.89
C SER A 314 19.74 -1.08 -20.88
N PHE A 315 18.73 -1.45 -20.10
CA PHE A 315 18.49 -0.74 -18.84
C PHE A 315 19.55 -1.21 -17.83
N THR A 316 20.53 -0.38 -17.59
CA THR A 316 21.71 -0.75 -16.79
C THR A 316 21.47 -0.70 -15.28
N ASP A 317 20.47 0.05 -14.80
CA ASP A 317 20.15 0.17 -13.39
C ASP A 317 18.95 -0.74 -13.02
N PRO A 318 19.17 -1.80 -12.23
CA PRO A 318 18.10 -2.72 -11.82
C PRO A 318 16.96 -2.05 -11.04
N VAL A 319 17.24 -0.97 -10.30
CA VAL A 319 16.24 -0.24 -9.53
C VAL A 319 15.30 0.52 -10.47
N LEU A 320 15.83 1.12 -11.54
CA LEU A 320 15.05 1.94 -12.47
C LEU A 320 14.44 1.12 -13.60
N GLN A 321 14.87 -0.13 -13.80
CA GLN A 321 14.51 -0.94 -14.97
C GLN A 321 12.99 -1.07 -15.16
N ARG A 322 12.22 -1.36 -14.09
CA ARG A 322 10.76 -1.51 -14.18
C ARG A 322 10.08 -0.18 -14.48
N ALA A 323 10.54 0.88 -13.85
CA ALA A 323 10.02 2.22 -14.09
C ALA A 323 10.31 2.70 -15.52
N GLN A 324 11.51 2.41 -16.06
CA GLN A 324 11.87 2.70 -17.45
C GLN A 324 11.02 1.90 -18.43
N LEU A 325 10.82 0.59 -18.18
CA LEU A 325 9.94 -0.25 -19.00
C LEU A 325 8.49 0.25 -18.96
N PHE A 326 7.98 0.64 -17.80
CA PHE A 326 6.64 1.21 -17.67
C PHE A 326 6.48 2.48 -18.52
N ARG A 327 7.43 3.42 -18.40
CA ARG A 327 7.45 4.64 -19.22
C ARG A 327 7.54 4.34 -20.72
N ALA A 328 8.33 3.32 -21.10
CA ALA A 328 8.43 2.90 -22.50
C ALA A 328 7.11 2.30 -23.01
N VAL A 329 6.36 1.54 -22.19
CA VAL A 329 5.02 1.04 -22.54
C VAL A 329 4.04 2.20 -22.77
N GLU A 330 4.05 3.22 -21.89
CA GLU A 330 3.21 4.42 -22.03
C GLU A 330 3.50 5.18 -23.34
N ALA A 331 4.79 5.35 -23.67
CA ALA A 331 5.23 6.13 -24.83
C ALA A 331 5.07 5.37 -26.18
N THR A 332 4.90 4.03 -26.14
CA THR A 332 4.90 3.21 -27.37
C THR A 332 3.49 3.01 -27.91
N GLN A 333 3.26 3.42 -29.16
CA GLN A 333 1.97 3.21 -29.86
C GLN A 333 1.95 1.92 -30.72
N ALA A 334 3.11 1.48 -31.23
CA ALA A 334 3.21 0.28 -32.08
C ALA A 334 2.88 -1.01 -31.29
N PRO A 335 1.83 -1.77 -31.66
CA PRO A 335 1.31 -2.89 -30.87
C PRO A 335 2.35 -3.97 -30.60
N GLU A 336 3.12 -4.37 -31.61
CA GLU A 336 4.14 -5.41 -31.46
C GLU A 336 5.28 -5.02 -30.50
N ARG A 337 5.74 -3.77 -30.57
CA ARG A 337 6.75 -3.26 -29.63
C ARG A 337 6.17 -3.15 -28.23
N ARG A 338 4.94 -2.67 -28.11
CA ARG A 338 4.24 -2.50 -26.84
C ARG A 338 4.06 -3.84 -26.12
N VAL A 339 3.66 -4.90 -26.83
CA VAL A 339 3.52 -6.23 -26.23
C VAL A 339 4.86 -6.79 -25.73
N ARG A 340 5.96 -6.59 -26.46
CA ARG A 340 7.29 -7.01 -26.00
C ARG A 340 7.69 -6.29 -24.71
N LEU A 341 7.47 -4.97 -24.63
CA LEU A 341 7.75 -4.17 -23.44
C LEU A 341 6.89 -4.60 -22.24
N VAL A 342 5.58 -4.81 -22.44
CA VAL A 342 4.67 -5.32 -21.40
C VAL A 342 5.14 -6.67 -20.87
N ARG A 343 5.46 -7.63 -21.76
CA ARG A 343 5.96 -8.94 -21.34
C ARG A 343 7.28 -8.84 -20.58
N SER A 344 8.18 -7.95 -21.00
CA SER A 344 9.44 -7.72 -20.29
C SER A 344 9.18 -7.12 -18.91
N LEU A 345 8.31 -6.11 -18.80
CA LEU A 345 7.94 -5.49 -17.53
C LEU A 345 7.28 -6.50 -16.57
N LEU A 346 6.31 -7.29 -17.03
CA LEU A 346 5.63 -8.29 -16.19
C LEU A 346 6.60 -9.40 -15.74
N ARG A 347 7.57 -9.77 -16.57
CA ARG A 347 8.62 -10.74 -16.21
C ARG A 347 9.52 -10.20 -15.11
N GLU A 348 10.00 -8.96 -15.24
CA GLU A 348 10.81 -8.32 -14.20
C GLU A 348 10.02 -8.07 -12.92
N ALA A 349 8.74 -7.71 -13.04
CA ALA A 349 7.84 -7.57 -11.90
C ALA A 349 7.63 -8.91 -11.16
N ARG A 350 7.49 -10.01 -11.90
CA ARG A 350 7.36 -11.36 -11.32
C ARG A 350 8.61 -11.75 -10.52
N ARG A 351 9.81 -11.48 -11.06
CA ARG A 351 11.07 -11.70 -10.33
C ARG A 351 11.18 -10.88 -9.05
N ALA A 352 10.56 -9.71 -9.04
CA ALA A 352 10.55 -8.79 -7.90
C ALA A 352 9.38 -9.04 -6.92
N GLY A 353 8.48 -9.99 -7.17
CA GLY A 353 7.27 -10.21 -6.36
C GLY A 353 6.23 -9.08 -6.48
N LEU A 354 6.21 -8.37 -7.63
CA LEU A 354 5.33 -7.22 -7.89
C LEU A 354 4.39 -7.47 -9.08
N HIS A 355 4.17 -8.74 -9.43
CA HIS A 355 3.50 -9.10 -10.69
C HIS A 355 2.05 -8.58 -10.74
N VAL A 356 1.25 -8.87 -9.74
CA VAL A 356 -0.17 -8.45 -9.67
C VAL A 356 -0.27 -6.93 -9.67
N GLN A 357 0.50 -6.27 -8.81
CA GLN A 357 0.48 -4.81 -8.67
C GLN A 357 0.93 -4.11 -9.96
N THR A 358 1.95 -4.65 -10.66
CA THR A 358 2.41 -4.11 -11.95
C THR A 358 1.38 -4.33 -13.06
N ALA A 359 0.71 -5.49 -13.06
CA ALA A 359 -0.40 -5.74 -13.99
C ALA A 359 -1.54 -4.75 -13.76
N THR A 360 -1.90 -4.49 -12.50
CA THR A 360 -2.88 -3.47 -12.12
C THR A 360 -2.46 -2.08 -12.61
N MET A 361 -1.19 -1.69 -12.47
CA MET A 361 -0.68 -0.40 -13.00
C MET A 361 -0.84 -0.26 -14.51
N LEU A 362 -0.77 -1.37 -15.24
CA LEU A 362 -0.88 -1.37 -16.70
C LEU A 362 -2.34 -1.34 -17.19
N ALA A 363 -3.29 -1.79 -16.40
CA ALA A 363 -4.70 -1.90 -16.79
C ALA A 363 -5.28 -0.61 -17.41
N PRO A 364 -5.08 0.59 -16.83
CA PRO A 364 -5.61 1.83 -17.40
C PRO A 364 -5.07 2.15 -18.80
N LEU A 365 -3.86 1.66 -19.13
CA LEU A 365 -3.24 1.90 -20.44
C LEU A 365 -3.93 1.13 -21.57
N PHE A 366 -4.72 0.12 -21.25
CA PHE A 366 -5.44 -0.72 -22.20
C PHE A 366 -6.95 -0.54 -22.17
N ALA A 367 -7.49 0.23 -21.23
CA ALA A 367 -8.93 0.39 -21.02
C ALA A 367 -9.69 0.85 -22.29
N GLN A 368 -9.04 1.65 -23.15
CA GLN A 368 -9.64 2.18 -24.38
C GLN A 368 -9.41 1.32 -25.63
N LEU A 369 -8.69 0.19 -25.50
CA LEU A 369 -8.39 -0.68 -26.63
C LEU A 369 -9.54 -1.65 -26.89
N TRP A 370 -9.74 -1.94 -28.19
CA TRP A 370 -10.70 -2.94 -28.66
C TRP A 370 -10.01 -4.07 -29.39
N PRO A 371 -10.53 -5.31 -29.32
CA PRO A 371 -10.03 -6.42 -30.10
C PRO A 371 -10.13 -6.15 -31.60
N SER A 372 -9.00 -6.28 -32.30
CA SER A 372 -8.91 -6.17 -33.76
C SER A 372 -7.74 -7.01 -34.27
N ALA A 373 -7.62 -7.20 -35.58
CA ALA A 373 -6.48 -7.88 -36.17
C ALA A 373 -5.14 -7.21 -35.83
N GLU A 374 -5.12 -5.88 -35.75
CA GLU A 374 -3.92 -5.09 -35.41
C GLU A 374 -3.51 -5.23 -33.95
N THR A 375 -4.48 -5.40 -33.05
CA THR A 375 -4.25 -5.49 -31.61
C THR A 375 -4.21 -6.93 -31.09
N ALA A 376 -4.43 -7.93 -31.94
CA ALA A 376 -4.47 -9.36 -31.55
C ALA A 376 -3.25 -9.84 -30.76
N THR A 377 -2.07 -9.31 -31.05
CA THR A 377 -0.81 -9.65 -30.33
C THR A 377 -0.81 -9.17 -28.88
N LEU A 378 -1.63 -8.18 -28.53
CA LEU A 378 -1.79 -7.63 -27.17
C LEU A 378 -2.83 -8.41 -26.35
N ALA A 379 -3.67 -9.24 -26.97
CA ALA A 379 -4.88 -9.79 -26.37
C ALA A 379 -4.63 -10.43 -24.99
N GLU A 380 -3.67 -11.34 -24.87
CA GLU A 380 -3.38 -12.00 -23.60
C GLU A 380 -2.88 -10.99 -22.52
N ALA A 381 -2.03 -10.03 -22.90
CA ALA A 381 -1.53 -9.02 -21.98
C ALA A 381 -2.67 -8.10 -21.48
N VAL A 382 -3.64 -7.79 -22.35
CA VAL A 382 -4.82 -7.01 -21.94
C VAL A 382 -5.70 -7.81 -20.99
N VAL A 383 -5.97 -9.08 -21.27
CA VAL A 383 -6.73 -9.96 -20.36
C VAL A 383 -6.06 -10.02 -18.99
N GLU A 384 -4.76 -10.29 -18.97
CA GLU A 384 -3.99 -10.41 -17.74
C GLU A 384 -4.03 -9.11 -16.91
N THR A 385 -3.80 -7.97 -17.54
CA THR A 385 -3.77 -6.69 -16.85
C THR A 385 -5.16 -6.20 -16.45
N ALA A 386 -6.17 -6.39 -17.28
CA ALA A 386 -7.55 -6.03 -16.97
C ALA A 386 -8.09 -6.84 -15.79
N LEU A 387 -7.83 -8.15 -15.76
CA LEU A 387 -8.21 -9.01 -14.64
C LEU A 387 -7.53 -8.57 -13.33
N ALA A 388 -6.23 -8.25 -13.37
CA ALA A 388 -5.51 -7.74 -12.19
C ALA A 388 -6.04 -6.37 -11.72
N GLY A 389 -6.45 -5.52 -12.65
CA GLY A 389 -7.06 -4.21 -12.37
C GLY A 389 -8.53 -4.27 -11.96
N GLY A 390 -9.16 -5.46 -12.02
CA GLY A 390 -10.57 -5.65 -11.65
C GLY A 390 -11.57 -5.28 -12.75
N ASP A 391 -11.12 -4.94 -13.96
CA ASP A 391 -11.99 -4.69 -15.12
C ASP A 391 -12.35 -6.02 -15.79
N LEU A 392 -13.35 -6.70 -15.20
CA LEU A 392 -13.77 -8.03 -15.65
C LEU A 392 -14.43 -8.00 -17.03
N ASP A 393 -15.09 -6.90 -17.40
CA ASP A 393 -15.75 -6.77 -18.69
C ASP A 393 -14.73 -6.59 -19.82
N LEU A 394 -13.70 -5.78 -19.60
CA LEU A 394 -12.57 -5.68 -20.52
C LEU A 394 -11.85 -7.03 -20.66
N ALA A 395 -11.53 -7.67 -19.53
CA ALA A 395 -10.87 -8.98 -19.54
C ALA A 395 -11.70 -10.02 -20.32
N ARG A 396 -13.00 -10.08 -20.09
CA ARG A 396 -13.94 -11.02 -20.75
C ARG A 396 -14.00 -10.78 -22.25
N ARG A 397 -14.19 -9.54 -22.67
CA ARG A 397 -14.24 -9.13 -24.09
C ARG A 397 -13.00 -9.59 -24.86
N TRP A 398 -11.82 -9.39 -24.26
CA TRP A 398 -10.56 -9.80 -24.90
C TRP A 398 -10.35 -11.30 -24.86
N ALA A 399 -10.72 -11.98 -23.77
CA ALA A 399 -10.62 -13.45 -23.68
C ALA A 399 -11.55 -14.16 -24.68
N GLU A 400 -12.72 -13.59 -24.98
CA GLU A 400 -13.65 -14.12 -25.98
C GLU A 400 -13.18 -13.88 -27.42
N SER A 401 -12.31 -12.90 -27.65
CA SER A 401 -11.85 -12.55 -28.99
C SER A 401 -10.91 -13.59 -29.64
N ALA A 402 -10.35 -14.53 -28.88
CA ALA A 402 -9.39 -15.50 -29.37
C ALA A 402 -9.54 -16.88 -28.69
N ALA A 403 -9.62 -17.93 -29.51
CA ALA A 403 -9.83 -19.30 -29.01
C ALA A 403 -8.76 -19.79 -28.02
N ASN A 404 -7.52 -19.35 -28.18
CA ASN A 404 -6.41 -19.70 -27.30
C ASN A 404 -6.45 -18.99 -25.92
N LEU A 405 -7.37 -18.03 -25.72
CA LEU A 405 -7.53 -17.30 -24.45
C LEU A 405 -8.73 -17.76 -23.62
N GLN A 406 -9.47 -18.79 -24.08
CA GLN A 406 -10.68 -19.28 -23.43
C GLN A 406 -10.46 -19.75 -21.97
N HIS A 407 -9.25 -20.21 -21.62
CA HIS A 407 -8.91 -20.60 -20.25
C HIS A 407 -8.96 -19.42 -19.26
N TRP A 408 -8.71 -18.20 -19.74
CA TRP A 408 -8.83 -17.00 -18.90
C TRP A 408 -10.27 -16.75 -18.46
N LEU A 409 -11.27 -17.19 -19.24
CA LEU A 409 -12.68 -17.06 -18.87
C LEU A 409 -13.01 -17.79 -17.56
N ALA A 410 -12.35 -18.91 -17.28
CA ALA A 410 -12.51 -19.59 -16.01
C ALA A 410 -12.06 -18.71 -14.83
N LEU A 411 -10.90 -18.05 -14.94
CA LEU A 411 -10.38 -17.18 -13.89
C LEU A 411 -11.20 -15.87 -13.76
N ILE A 412 -11.69 -15.33 -14.89
CA ILE A 412 -12.58 -14.17 -14.91
C ILE A 412 -13.91 -14.49 -14.21
N ASP A 413 -14.51 -15.65 -14.51
CA ASP A 413 -15.77 -16.07 -13.87
C ASP A 413 -15.57 -16.37 -12.37
N LEU A 414 -14.39 -16.85 -11.95
CA LEU A 414 -14.03 -16.98 -10.54
C LEU A 414 -13.94 -15.60 -9.86
N ALA A 415 -13.42 -14.60 -10.54
CA ALA A 415 -13.30 -13.24 -10.03
C ALA A 415 -14.64 -12.51 -9.90
N ASP A 416 -15.63 -12.88 -10.74
CA ASP A 416 -16.93 -12.21 -10.81
C ASP A 416 -17.87 -12.64 -9.66
N PRO A 417 -18.19 -11.76 -8.71
CA PRO A 417 -19.09 -12.09 -7.60
C PRO A 417 -20.50 -12.44 -8.04
N GLN A 418 -20.93 -12.00 -9.22
CA GLN A 418 -22.26 -12.28 -9.77
C GLN A 418 -22.31 -13.60 -10.53
N SER A 419 -21.17 -14.15 -10.91
CA SER A 419 -21.09 -15.41 -11.63
C SER A 419 -21.37 -16.58 -10.68
N ARG A 420 -22.43 -17.34 -10.98
CA ARG A 420 -22.79 -18.56 -10.23
C ARG A 420 -22.11 -19.81 -10.76
N GLN A 421 -21.60 -19.76 -11.98
CA GLN A 421 -20.98 -20.90 -12.65
C GLN A 421 -19.76 -20.45 -13.44
N VAL A 422 -18.72 -21.28 -13.41
CA VAL A 422 -17.55 -21.10 -14.28
C VAL A 422 -17.84 -21.70 -15.65
N ARG A 423 -17.50 -20.98 -16.72
CA ARG A 423 -17.74 -21.43 -18.10
C ARG A 423 -17.02 -22.74 -18.40
N GLN A 424 -17.76 -23.68 -18.99
CA GLN A 424 -17.23 -24.99 -19.35
C GLN A 424 -16.06 -24.92 -20.33
N SER A 425 -16.04 -23.92 -21.25
CA SER A 425 -14.94 -23.74 -22.21
C SER A 425 -13.60 -23.45 -21.51
N GLY A 426 -13.60 -22.63 -20.46
CA GLY A 426 -12.39 -22.35 -19.67
C GLY A 426 -11.92 -23.57 -18.87
N LEU A 427 -12.87 -24.30 -18.26
CA LEU A 427 -12.55 -25.52 -17.52
C LEU A 427 -12.08 -26.65 -18.46
N ALA A 428 -12.68 -26.80 -19.65
CA ALA A 428 -12.25 -27.77 -20.65
C ALA A 428 -10.81 -27.54 -21.14
N PHE A 429 -10.39 -26.28 -21.24
CA PHE A 429 -9.00 -25.97 -21.58
C PHE A 429 -8.02 -26.40 -20.47
N LEU A 430 -8.37 -26.17 -19.19
CA LEU A 430 -7.57 -26.63 -18.06
C LEU A 430 -7.52 -28.16 -18.00
N ASP A 431 -8.63 -28.81 -18.28
CA ASP A 431 -8.76 -30.27 -18.35
C ASP A 431 -7.82 -30.87 -19.43
N ASP A 432 -7.78 -30.25 -20.62
CA ASP A 432 -6.86 -30.62 -21.70
C ASP A 432 -5.39 -30.39 -21.30
N LEU A 433 -5.06 -29.28 -20.63
CA LEU A 433 -3.69 -29.05 -20.13
C LEU A 433 -3.29 -30.11 -19.09
N ALA A 434 -4.20 -30.48 -18.19
CA ALA A 434 -3.97 -31.52 -17.20
C ALA A 434 -3.75 -32.89 -17.87
N ALA A 435 -4.59 -33.24 -18.86
CA ALA A 435 -4.48 -34.49 -19.62
C ALA A 435 -3.15 -34.61 -20.38
N ARG A 436 -2.60 -33.48 -20.83
CA ARG A 436 -1.29 -33.42 -21.49
C ARG A 436 -0.10 -33.28 -20.53
N GLY A 437 -0.34 -33.33 -19.22
CA GLY A 437 0.71 -33.15 -18.21
C GLY A 437 1.37 -31.75 -18.23
N ARG A 438 0.66 -30.72 -18.72
CA ARG A 438 1.15 -29.33 -18.83
C ARG A 438 0.91 -28.51 -17.58
N LEU A 439 0.20 -29.03 -16.58
CA LEU A 439 0.06 -28.44 -15.26
C LEU A 439 1.01 -29.13 -14.27
N SER A 440 1.79 -28.35 -13.55
CA SER A 440 2.58 -28.88 -12.43
C SER A 440 1.66 -29.43 -11.33
N ALA A 441 2.17 -30.32 -10.49
CA ALA A 441 1.42 -30.84 -9.33
C ALA A 441 0.83 -29.73 -8.47
N ALA A 442 1.63 -28.70 -8.18
CA ALA A 442 1.19 -27.55 -7.36
C ALA A 442 0.06 -26.76 -8.03
N GLN A 443 0.15 -26.50 -9.35
CA GLN A 443 -0.91 -25.81 -10.08
C GLN A 443 -2.20 -26.61 -10.09
N LEU A 444 -2.11 -27.91 -10.40
CA LEU A 444 -3.27 -28.80 -10.50
C LEU A 444 -4.02 -28.90 -9.16
N HIS A 445 -3.31 -29.23 -8.07
CA HIS A 445 -3.92 -29.33 -6.76
C HIS A 445 -4.51 -27.99 -6.30
N ARG A 446 -3.85 -26.87 -6.60
CA ARG A 446 -4.35 -25.54 -6.24
C ARG A 446 -5.63 -25.19 -6.98
N VAL A 447 -5.71 -25.48 -8.30
CA VAL A 447 -6.93 -25.27 -9.09
C VAL A 447 -8.08 -26.10 -8.53
N VAL A 448 -7.86 -27.39 -8.31
CA VAL A 448 -8.89 -28.29 -7.76
C VAL A 448 -9.36 -27.82 -6.37
N THR A 449 -8.43 -27.49 -5.48
CA THR A 449 -8.75 -26.98 -4.14
C THR A 449 -9.59 -25.71 -4.17
N VAL A 450 -9.23 -24.76 -5.04
CA VAL A 450 -9.95 -23.47 -5.17
C VAL A 450 -11.37 -23.69 -5.70
N LEU A 451 -11.53 -24.49 -6.77
CA LEU A 451 -12.84 -24.80 -7.34
C LEU A 451 -13.75 -25.48 -6.30
N ASP A 452 -13.24 -26.51 -5.62
CA ASP A 452 -13.97 -27.21 -4.57
C ASP A 452 -14.35 -26.29 -3.40
N ALA A 453 -13.41 -25.47 -2.93
CA ALA A 453 -13.66 -24.55 -1.81
C ALA A 453 -14.71 -23.47 -2.14
N LEU A 454 -14.89 -23.14 -3.42
CA LEU A 454 -15.92 -22.22 -3.91
C LEU A 454 -17.24 -22.92 -4.27
N ASP A 455 -17.37 -24.23 -4.03
CA ASP A 455 -18.50 -25.08 -4.44
C ASP A 455 -18.74 -25.08 -5.96
N ILE A 456 -17.67 -25.00 -6.74
CA ILE A 456 -17.70 -25.08 -8.20
C ILE A 456 -17.41 -26.51 -8.61
N THR A 457 -18.25 -27.06 -9.47
CA THR A 457 -18.08 -28.44 -9.95
C THR A 457 -16.74 -28.59 -10.67
N VAL A 458 -15.85 -29.39 -10.11
CA VAL A 458 -14.56 -29.71 -10.70
C VAL A 458 -14.75 -30.76 -11.80
N PRO A 459 -14.21 -30.56 -13.02
CA PRO A 459 -14.24 -31.57 -14.07
C PRO A 459 -13.60 -32.88 -13.61
N LEU A 460 -14.23 -34.02 -13.97
CA LEU A 460 -13.81 -35.34 -13.50
C LEU A 460 -12.33 -35.63 -13.82
N ARG A 461 -11.88 -35.26 -15.03
CA ARG A 461 -10.48 -35.46 -15.45
C ARG A 461 -9.48 -34.67 -14.64
N LEU A 462 -9.83 -33.45 -14.22
CA LEU A 462 -9.00 -32.67 -13.28
C LEU A 462 -8.88 -33.35 -11.92
N TRP A 463 -10.00 -33.90 -11.40
CA TRP A 463 -10.01 -34.71 -10.18
C TRP A 463 -9.16 -35.96 -10.30
N GLU A 464 -9.31 -36.70 -11.38
CA GLU A 464 -8.52 -37.90 -11.64
C GLU A 464 -7.03 -37.60 -11.80
N ALA A 465 -6.69 -36.52 -12.51
CA ALA A 465 -5.30 -36.08 -12.67
C ALA A 465 -4.68 -35.68 -11.31
N ALA A 466 -5.42 -34.95 -10.48
CA ALA A 466 -4.97 -34.59 -9.14
C ALA A 466 -4.82 -35.84 -8.24
N GLY A 467 -5.77 -36.80 -8.32
CA GLY A 467 -5.69 -38.03 -7.54
C GLY A 467 -4.53 -38.97 -7.90
N ARG A 468 -3.98 -38.84 -9.11
CA ARG A 468 -2.81 -39.63 -9.57
C ARG A 468 -1.46 -39.04 -9.14
N ILE A 469 -1.43 -37.78 -8.73
CA ILE A 469 -0.21 -37.06 -8.37
C ILE A 469 -0.26 -36.72 -6.88
N ALA A 470 0.82 -37.02 -6.15
CA ALA A 470 0.88 -36.68 -4.73
C ALA A 470 0.68 -35.18 -4.50
N GLN A 471 -0.14 -34.83 -3.53
CA GLN A 471 -0.33 -33.45 -3.13
C GLN A 471 1.00 -32.86 -2.65
N PRO A 472 1.42 -31.67 -3.15
CA PRO A 472 2.61 -31.00 -2.65
C PRO A 472 2.50 -30.74 -1.16
N SER A 473 3.53 -31.13 -0.41
CA SER A 473 3.62 -30.88 1.05
C SER A 473 4.09 -29.48 1.39
N GLY A 474 4.46 -28.68 0.36
CA GLY A 474 4.98 -27.32 0.53
C GLY A 474 3.91 -26.28 0.86
N GLY A 475 4.39 -25.09 1.23
CA GLY A 475 3.57 -23.95 1.60
C GLY A 475 3.35 -23.83 3.10
N HIS A 476 2.93 -22.64 3.52
CA HIS A 476 2.67 -22.35 4.93
C HIS A 476 1.50 -23.17 5.46
N LEU A 477 1.76 -23.93 6.50
CA LEU A 477 0.75 -24.62 7.29
C LEU A 477 0.69 -23.95 8.68
N PRO A 478 -0.47 -23.51 9.15
CA PRO A 478 -0.57 -22.83 10.44
C PRO A 478 -0.31 -23.79 11.61
N GLU A 479 -0.11 -23.21 12.78
CA GLU A 479 0.01 -23.95 14.04
C GLU A 479 -1.20 -24.85 14.27
N THR A 480 -0.98 -25.94 15.02
CA THR A 480 -2.05 -26.87 15.39
C THR A 480 -3.21 -26.16 16.08
N GLY A 481 -4.42 -26.44 15.62
CA GLY A 481 -5.66 -25.87 16.17
C GLY A 481 -6.21 -24.68 15.38
N VAL A 482 -5.38 -23.89 14.68
CA VAL A 482 -5.82 -22.67 13.97
C VAL A 482 -6.91 -22.97 12.94
N LEU A 483 -6.80 -24.05 12.16
CA LEU A 483 -7.84 -24.42 11.18
C LEU A 483 -9.14 -24.86 11.87
N GLY A 484 -9.05 -25.52 13.04
CA GLY A 484 -10.23 -25.85 13.85
C GLY A 484 -10.94 -24.62 14.40
N GLU A 485 -10.17 -23.66 14.94
CA GLU A 485 -10.69 -22.36 15.38
C GLU A 485 -11.33 -21.58 14.23
N LEU A 486 -10.69 -21.60 13.05
CA LEU A 486 -11.22 -20.97 11.84
C LEU A 486 -12.57 -21.57 11.41
N ALA A 487 -12.66 -22.89 11.39
CA ALA A 487 -13.91 -23.58 11.08
C ALA A 487 -15.02 -23.25 12.08
N GLN A 488 -14.70 -23.19 13.38
CA GLN A 488 -15.63 -22.81 14.44
C GLN A 488 -16.11 -21.36 14.30
N ALA A 489 -15.18 -20.41 14.13
CA ALA A 489 -15.52 -19.00 13.95
C ALA A 489 -16.43 -18.78 12.72
N ALA A 490 -16.13 -19.48 11.62
CA ALA A 490 -16.95 -19.43 10.41
C ALA A 490 -18.35 -20.02 10.62
N GLN A 491 -18.49 -21.12 11.37
CA GLN A 491 -19.81 -21.71 11.72
C GLN A 491 -20.64 -20.76 12.58
N GLN A 492 -20.00 -20.02 13.49
CA GLN A 492 -20.63 -19.04 14.36
C GLN A 492 -20.85 -17.70 13.67
N LYS A 493 -20.43 -17.55 12.40
CA LYS A 493 -20.48 -16.32 11.60
C LYS A 493 -19.78 -15.13 12.29
N GLU A 494 -18.67 -15.39 12.97
CA GLU A 494 -17.82 -14.40 13.63
C GLU A 494 -16.88 -13.76 12.58
N ALA A 495 -17.38 -12.78 11.85
CA ALA A 495 -16.69 -12.24 10.68
C ALA A 495 -15.28 -11.70 10.99
N GLY A 496 -15.12 -10.85 12.01
CA GLY A 496 -13.81 -10.29 12.39
C GLY A 496 -12.80 -11.35 12.83
N ARG A 497 -13.25 -12.28 13.67
CA ARG A 497 -12.42 -13.42 14.11
C ARG A 497 -12.03 -14.31 12.94
N THR A 498 -12.96 -14.61 12.03
CA THR A 498 -12.67 -15.37 10.80
C THR A 498 -11.62 -14.68 9.95
N ILE A 499 -11.73 -13.37 9.70
CA ILE A 499 -10.75 -12.60 8.94
C ILE A 499 -9.35 -12.73 9.54
N LEU A 500 -9.21 -12.52 10.85
CA LEU A 500 -7.94 -12.60 11.55
C LEU A 500 -7.34 -14.01 11.52
N LEU A 501 -8.17 -15.03 11.68
CA LEU A 501 -7.75 -16.44 11.60
C LEU A 501 -7.34 -16.83 10.18
N VAL A 502 -8.00 -16.32 9.13
CA VAL A 502 -7.60 -16.51 7.73
C VAL A 502 -6.20 -15.94 7.49
N MET A 503 -5.90 -14.75 8.00
CA MET A 503 -4.55 -14.17 7.89
C MET A 503 -3.50 -15.07 8.54
N ARG A 504 -3.80 -15.60 9.72
CA ARG A 504 -2.91 -16.51 10.43
C ARG A 504 -2.76 -17.85 9.70
N ALA A 505 -3.86 -18.37 9.15
CA ALA A 505 -3.86 -19.65 8.44
C ALA A 505 -3.04 -19.61 7.14
N LEU A 506 -3.08 -18.51 6.41
CA LEU A 506 -2.37 -18.34 5.14
C LEU A 506 -0.92 -17.87 5.30
N GLY A 507 -0.58 -17.30 6.45
CA GLY A 507 0.77 -16.83 6.75
C GLY A 507 1.21 -15.59 5.96
N PRO A 508 2.49 -15.22 6.06
CA PRO A 508 3.00 -13.93 5.57
C PRO A 508 2.97 -13.80 4.04
N ASP A 509 3.07 -14.92 3.30
CA ASP A 509 3.06 -14.92 1.84
C ASP A 509 1.66 -15.09 1.26
N GLY A 510 0.64 -15.12 2.11
CA GLY A 510 -0.76 -15.16 1.73
C GLY A 510 -1.16 -16.40 0.91
N PRO A 511 -2.17 -16.29 0.02
CA PRO A 511 -2.74 -17.43 -0.68
C PRO A 511 -1.77 -18.11 -1.66
N GLU A 512 -0.78 -17.38 -2.19
CA GLU A 512 0.22 -17.96 -3.10
C GLU A 512 1.22 -18.86 -2.36
N GLY A 513 1.58 -18.49 -1.14
CA GLY A 513 2.53 -19.22 -0.29
C GLY A 513 1.89 -20.28 0.62
N ALA A 514 0.57 -20.33 0.71
CA ALA A 514 -0.15 -21.22 1.61
C ALA A 514 -0.17 -22.67 1.15
N ASN A 515 -0.24 -23.60 2.11
CA ASN A 515 -0.58 -24.99 1.86
C ASN A 515 -2.01 -25.10 1.31
N ALA A 516 -2.26 -26.07 0.42
CA ALA A 516 -3.56 -26.24 -0.22
C ALA A 516 -4.70 -26.46 0.79
N LEU A 517 -4.46 -27.16 1.90
CA LEU A 517 -5.46 -27.37 2.97
C LEU A 517 -5.84 -26.03 3.62
N ALA A 518 -4.84 -25.27 4.06
CA ALA A 518 -5.06 -23.95 4.68
C ALA A 518 -5.76 -22.98 3.73
N LEU A 519 -5.40 -22.99 2.44
CA LEU A 519 -6.05 -22.21 1.40
C LEU A 519 -7.54 -22.58 1.23
N GLY A 520 -7.84 -23.86 1.08
CA GLY A 520 -9.21 -24.35 0.92
C GLY A 520 -10.09 -24.01 2.11
N ASP A 521 -9.60 -24.26 3.33
CA ASP A 521 -10.35 -23.96 4.56
C ASP A 521 -10.56 -22.46 4.75
N SER A 522 -9.58 -21.61 4.38
CA SER A 522 -9.72 -20.15 4.42
C SER A 522 -10.79 -19.64 3.46
N ILE A 523 -10.81 -20.13 2.22
CA ILE A 523 -11.84 -19.78 1.22
C ILE A 523 -13.24 -20.20 1.71
N ARG A 524 -13.39 -21.45 2.20
CA ARG A 524 -14.67 -21.97 2.74
C ARG A 524 -15.13 -21.15 3.95
N ALA A 525 -14.21 -20.77 4.84
CA ALA A 525 -14.52 -19.98 6.03
C ALA A 525 -15.04 -18.58 5.67
N LEU A 526 -14.37 -17.86 4.76
CA LEU A 526 -14.83 -16.55 4.27
C LEU A 526 -16.22 -16.67 3.64
N LYS A 527 -16.45 -17.68 2.80
CA LYS A 527 -17.74 -17.93 2.16
C LYS A 527 -18.85 -18.19 3.19
N ARG A 528 -18.60 -19.03 4.20
CA ARG A 528 -19.58 -19.32 5.27
C ARG A 528 -19.96 -18.11 6.11
N THR A 529 -19.04 -17.15 6.26
CA THR A 529 -19.31 -15.89 6.96
C THR A 529 -19.98 -14.82 6.10
N GLY A 530 -20.31 -15.12 4.83
CA GLY A 530 -20.93 -14.18 3.91
C GLY A 530 -19.95 -13.21 3.23
N LEU A 531 -18.65 -13.50 3.28
CA LEU A 531 -17.59 -12.75 2.64
C LEU A 531 -17.21 -13.36 1.27
N ASP A 532 -18.22 -13.68 0.45
CA ASP A 532 -18.05 -14.38 -0.83
C ASP A 532 -17.14 -13.63 -1.81
N ALA A 533 -17.28 -12.31 -1.90
CA ALA A 533 -16.42 -11.49 -2.75
C ALA A 533 -14.95 -11.56 -2.32
N ASP A 534 -14.68 -11.62 -1.03
CA ASP A 534 -13.33 -11.74 -0.48
C ASP A 534 -12.77 -13.16 -0.67
N ALA A 535 -13.60 -14.17 -0.50
CA ALA A 535 -13.26 -15.56 -0.81
C ALA A 535 -12.82 -15.72 -2.27
N ARG A 536 -13.55 -15.09 -3.21
CA ARG A 536 -13.22 -15.10 -4.64
C ARG A 536 -11.94 -14.33 -4.96
N ARG A 537 -11.72 -13.14 -4.36
CA ARG A 537 -10.46 -12.40 -4.52
C ARG A 537 -9.27 -13.22 -4.06
N LEU A 538 -9.39 -13.87 -2.91
CA LEU A 538 -8.36 -14.75 -2.37
C LEU A 538 -8.07 -15.94 -3.31
N ALA A 539 -9.12 -16.55 -3.85
CA ALA A 539 -9.04 -17.64 -4.81
C ALA A 539 -8.34 -17.23 -6.11
N VAL A 540 -8.70 -16.07 -6.65
CA VAL A 540 -8.07 -15.53 -7.87
C VAL A 540 -6.60 -15.21 -7.62
N GLU A 541 -6.26 -14.56 -6.50
CA GLU A 541 -4.86 -14.29 -6.15
C GLU A 541 -4.05 -15.58 -6.05
N ALA A 542 -4.61 -16.63 -5.43
CA ALA A 542 -3.94 -17.93 -5.33
C ALA A 542 -3.61 -18.56 -6.69
N LEU A 543 -4.41 -18.29 -7.71
CA LEU A 543 -4.26 -18.89 -9.04
C LEU A 543 -3.52 -18.00 -10.03
N TYR A 544 -3.63 -16.67 -9.88
CA TYR A 544 -3.22 -15.69 -10.89
C TYR A 544 -1.74 -15.80 -11.28
N GLY A 545 -0.84 -15.88 -10.30
CA GLY A 545 0.61 -15.97 -10.53
C GLY A 545 1.00 -17.21 -11.35
N ALA A 546 0.36 -18.33 -11.08
CA ALA A 546 0.61 -19.63 -11.71
C ALA A 546 -0.33 -19.96 -12.87
N TRP A 547 -1.26 -19.04 -13.25
CA TRP A 547 -2.21 -19.31 -14.32
C TRP A 547 -1.50 -19.56 -15.66
N PRO A 548 -1.91 -20.54 -16.46
CA PRO A 548 -1.26 -20.83 -17.74
C PRO A 548 -1.32 -19.64 -18.70
N ARG A 549 -0.20 -19.36 -19.38
CA ARG A 549 -0.11 -18.35 -20.44
C ARG A 549 0.15 -19.03 -21.77
N THR A 550 -0.49 -18.53 -22.83
CA THR A 550 -0.37 -19.10 -24.17
C THR A 550 0.94 -18.72 -24.87
N SER A 551 1.43 -17.52 -24.60
CA SER A 551 2.75 -17.09 -25.05
C SER A 551 3.78 -17.64 -24.06
N GLY A 552 4.45 -18.71 -24.47
CA GLY A 552 5.45 -19.42 -23.67
C GLY A 552 6.42 -18.49 -22.95
N ASN A 553 6.91 -18.98 -21.82
CA ASN A 553 7.87 -18.36 -20.92
C ASN A 553 9.07 -17.74 -21.59
#